data_ada70b22e3b0540150bfe4800191d417
#
_entry.id   ada70b22e3b0540150bfe4800191d417
#
_cell.length_a   1.000
_cell.length_b   1.000
_cell.length_c   1.000
_cell.angle_alpha   90.00
_cell.angle_beta   90.00
_cell.angle_gamma   90.00
#
_symmetry.space_group_name_H-M   'P 1'
#
loop_
_entity.id
_entity.type
_entity.pdbx_description
1 polymer ?
#
loop_
_entity_poly.entity_id
_entity_poly.type
_entity_poly.pdbx_seq_one_letter_code
_entity_poly.pdbx_strand_id
1 'polypeptide(L)'
;MKLPKTLLFGFFFGIIFSSAAQEIIVHDPVVAKQDGTYYLFNTGHGISVHSSTDLENWKQEEPVFSEKPEWTDEVVADFKNHIWAPDIFEKDETYYLYYSVSSFAKNTSAIGVATNSTLNPNDPHYNWQDHGIVVQSVPNRDMWNAIDPNMIEGEDGTVWMAFGSFWDGLKLVKMDDDLTKIAEPEVWHTIARRERSFKLPDTDPGDAALEAPFLFKKNGYYYQFLSWDLCCRGDQSTYKVVVGRSKDVTGPYVDKEGKPLNEGGGTLLIEGNENWYGAGHNSTYTFDGKDYIFFHAYDANDKGAPKLKIAELKWDEEQWPSLKEGVLK
;
A
#
# COMPACT_ATOMS: atom_id res chain seq x y z
N MET A 1 45.95 -38.24 -52.44
CA MET A 1 46.20 -37.82 -51.04
C MET A 1 45.12 -36.80 -50.67
N LYS A 2 44.08 -37.23 -49.95
CA LYS A 2 42.94 -36.35 -49.56
C LYS A 2 43.16 -35.93 -48.10
N LEU A 3 43.26 -34.63 -47.87
CA LEU A 3 43.31 -34.06 -46.52
C LEU A 3 41.91 -34.09 -45.87
N PRO A 4 41.79 -34.34 -44.58
CA PRO A 4 40.54 -34.31 -43.88
C PRO A 4 40.15 -32.87 -43.52
N LYS A 5 38.84 -32.52 -43.71
CA LYS A 5 38.23 -31.26 -43.24
C LYS A 5 37.95 -31.37 -41.76
N THR A 6 38.65 -30.58 -40.97
CA THR A 6 38.36 -30.41 -39.53
C THR A 6 37.19 -29.45 -39.39
N LEU A 7 36.07 -29.94 -38.85
CA LEU A 7 34.92 -29.11 -38.44
C LEU A 7 35.23 -28.50 -37.09
N LEU A 8 35.36 -27.18 -37.03
CA LEU A 8 35.48 -26.43 -35.76
C LEU A 8 34.05 -26.17 -35.24
N PHE A 9 33.66 -26.83 -34.17
CA PHE A 9 32.43 -26.51 -33.42
C PHE A 9 32.74 -25.36 -32.47
N GLY A 10 32.25 -24.15 -32.80
CA GLY A 10 32.28 -23.02 -31.91
C GLY A 10 31.22 -23.16 -30.83
N PHE A 11 31.61 -23.36 -29.57
CA PHE A 11 30.75 -23.29 -28.42
C PHE A 11 30.48 -21.78 -28.12
N PHE A 12 29.28 -21.32 -28.44
CA PHE A 12 28.81 -20.05 -27.95
C PHE A 12 28.39 -20.18 -26.48
N PHE A 13 29.25 -19.76 -25.57
CA PHE A 13 28.89 -19.58 -24.16
C PHE A 13 28.03 -18.32 -24.07
N GLY A 14 26.73 -18.46 -24.00
CA GLY A 14 25.82 -17.36 -23.66
C GLY A 14 26.05 -16.98 -22.20
N ILE A 15 26.64 -15.84 -21.95
CA ILE A 15 26.73 -15.23 -20.62
C ILE A 15 25.31 -14.75 -20.30
N ILE A 16 24.60 -15.46 -19.43
CA ILE A 16 23.34 -15.00 -18.85
C ILE A 16 23.74 -13.96 -17.82
N PHE A 17 23.60 -12.68 -18.16
CA PHE A 17 23.62 -11.61 -17.19
C PHE A 17 22.29 -11.72 -16.40
N SER A 18 22.34 -12.21 -15.19
CA SER A 18 21.28 -11.98 -14.22
C SER A 18 21.31 -10.49 -13.88
N SER A 19 20.42 -9.71 -14.46
CA SER A 19 20.18 -8.35 -13.98
C SER A 19 19.59 -8.46 -12.59
N ALA A 20 20.22 -7.89 -11.59
CA ALA A 20 19.59 -7.69 -10.31
C ALA A 20 18.47 -6.64 -10.52
N ALA A 21 17.30 -6.85 -9.90
CA ALA A 21 16.22 -5.86 -9.92
C ALA A 21 16.74 -4.50 -9.43
N GLN A 22 16.27 -3.44 -10.06
CA GLN A 22 16.67 -2.07 -9.70
C GLN A 22 16.13 -1.72 -8.31
N GLU A 23 17.00 -1.31 -7.40
CA GLU A 23 16.58 -0.76 -6.13
C GLU A 23 16.16 0.70 -6.29
N ILE A 24 14.89 1.00 -6.05
CA ILE A 24 14.35 2.35 -6.05
C ILE A 24 13.89 2.77 -4.66
N ILE A 25 14.03 4.06 -4.34
CA ILE A 25 13.55 4.64 -3.08
C ILE A 25 12.03 4.76 -3.19
N VAL A 26 11.34 4.02 -2.32
CA VAL A 26 9.88 3.98 -2.30
C VAL A 26 9.39 3.86 -0.86
N HIS A 27 8.34 4.58 -0.53
CA HIS A 27 7.60 4.48 0.72
C HIS A 27 6.13 4.35 0.40
N ASP A 28 5.41 3.39 1.03
CA ASP A 28 3.96 3.15 0.85
C ASP A 28 3.56 2.85 -0.61
N PRO A 29 4.08 1.78 -1.22
CA PRO A 29 3.85 1.48 -2.62
C PRO A 29 2.46 0.92 -2.90
N VAL A 30 1.80 1.42 -3.96
CA VAL A 30 0.62 0.80 -4.57
C VAL A 30 0.83 0.71 -6.09
N VAL A 31 0.23 -0.31 -6.72
CA VAL A 31 0.49 -0.63 -8.12
C VAL A 31 -0.79 -0.90 -8.90
N ALA A 32 -0.92 -0.33 -10.09
CA ALA A 32 -1.92 -0.72 -11.07
C ALA A 32 -1.25 -1.13 -12.38
N LYS A 33 -1.96 -1.92 -13.20
CA LYS A 33 -1.46 -2.36 -14.50
C LYS A 33 -2.40 -1.91 -15.61
N GLN A 34 -1.87 -1.21 -16.61
CA GLN A 34 -2.60 -0.85 -17.83
C GLN A 34 -1.74 -1.18 -19.05
N ASP A 35 -2.32 -1.87 -20.05
CA ASP A 35 -1.70 -2.18 -21.34
C ASP A 35 -0.29 -2.81 -21.26
N GLY A 36 -0.13 -3.72 -20.28
CA GLY A 36 1.15 -4.42 -20.05
C GLY A 36 2.19 -3.62 -19.27
N THR A 37 1.90 -2.37 -18.89
CA THR A 37 2.76 -1.52 -18.06
C THR A 37 2.23 -1.45 -16.63
N TYR A 38 3.12 -1.63 -15.66
CA TYR A 38 2.85 -1.43 -14.24
C TYR A 38 3.15 0.01 -13.88
N TYR A 39 2.24 0.66 -13.17
CA TYR A 39 2.38 2.01 -12.64
C TYR A 39 2.36 1.93 -11.12
N LEU A 40 3.46 2.33 -10.51
CA LEU A 40 3.64 2.36 -9.06
C LEU A 40 3.49 3.81 -8.59
N PHE A 41 2.60 4.00 -7.63
CA PHE A 41 2.40 5.27 -6.92
C PHE A 41 2.90 5.11 -5.50
N ASN A 42 3.53 6.14 -4.95
CA ASN A 42 4.08 6.09 -3.61
C ASN A 42 4.16 7.46 -2.95
N THR A 43 4.30 7.47 -1.63
CA THR A 43 4.54 8.69 -0.84
C THR A 43 5.66 9.51 -1.45
N GLY A 44 5.40 10.81 -1.64
CA GLY A 44 6.37 11.73 -2.21
C GLY A 44 5.80 13.11 -2.52
N HIS A 45 6.63 13.94 -3.15
CA HIS A 45 6.19 15.26 -3.60
C HIS A 45 5.17 15.09 -4.74
N GLY A 46 3.93 15.54 -4.50
CA GLY A 46 2.82 15.42 -5.44
C GLY A 46 2.40 13.99 -5.78
N ILE A 47 2.73 13.00 -4.96
CA ILE A 47 2.65 11.54 -5.21
C ILE A 47 3.64 11.14 -6.29
N SER A 48 4.71 10.45 -5.91
CA SER A 48 5.71 9.94 -6.85
C SER A 48 5.16 8.81 -7.69
N VAL A 49 5.55 8.76 -8.96
CA VAL A 49 5.11 7.75 -9.93
C VAL A 49 6.30 7.09 -10.59
N HIS A 50 6.23 5.76 -10.74
CA HIS A 50 7.19 4.99 -11.52
C HIS A 50 6.44 4.06 -12.47
N SER A 51 7.04 3.74 -13.62
CA SER A 51 6.51 2.76 -14.57
C SER A 51 7.49 1.62 -14.82
N SER A 52 6.98 0.41 -15.08
CA SER A 52 7.76 -0.77 -15.42
C SER A 52 6.97 -1.72 -16.32
N THR A 53 7.65 -2.47 -17.18
CA THR A 53 7.04 -3.54 -17.98
C THR A 53 7.36 -4.94 -17.44
N ASP A 54 8.24 -5.06 -16.43
CA ASP A 54 8.79 -6.32 -15.95
C ASP A 54 8.83 -6.46 -14.42
N LEU A 55 8.44 -5.42 -13.66
CA LEU A 55 8.54 -5.32 -12.19
C LEU A 55 9.98 -5.31 -11.64
N GLU A 56 10.98 -5.29 -12.51
CA GLU A 56 12.41 -5.29 -12.15
C GLU A 56 13.07 -3.94 -12.46
N ASN A 57 12.73 -3.36 -13.62
CA ASN A 57 13.30 -2.09 -14.10
C ASN A 57 12.25 -0.99 -14.05
N TRP A 58 12.47 0.01 -13.23
CA TRP A 58 11.53 1.09 -12.98
C TRP A 58 12.04 2.42 -13.53
N LYS A 59 11.19 3.11 -14.27
CA LYS A 59 11.41 4.47 -14.76
C LYS A 59 10.61 5.43 -13.90
N GLN A 60 11.24 6.47 -13.38
CA GLN A 60 10.52 7.56 -12.72
C GLN A 60 9.75 8.38 -13.76
N GLU A 61 8.49 8.65 -13.46
CA GLU A 61 7.61 9.53 -14.24
C GLU A 61 7.39 10.85 -13.48
N GLU A 62 6.68 11.80 -14.12
CA GLU A 62 6.24 13.01 -13.43
C GLU A 62 5.26 12.69 -12.32
N PRO A 63 5.24 13.44 -11.22
CA PRO A 63 4.30 13.21 -10.12
C PRO A 63 2.85 13.46 -10.56
N VAL A 64 1.90 12.88 -9.83
CA VAL A 64 0.46 13.07 -10.07
C VAL A 64 0.09 14.56 -10.00
N PHE A 65 0.56 15.26 -8.99
CA PHE A 65 0.32 16.69 -8.79
C PHE A 65 1.64 17.46 -8.89
N SER A 66 1.77 18.30 -9.89
CA SER A 66 2.89 19.26 -10.00
C SER A 66 2.79 20.35 -8.92
N GLU A 67 1.57 20.71 -8.53
CA GLU A 67 1.26 21.62 -7.45
C GLU A 67 0.26 20.97 -6.49
N LYS A 68 0.30 21.35 -5.22
CA LYS A 68 -0.60 20.80 -4.20
C LYS A 68 -2.06 21.12 -4.50
N PRO A 69 -3.00 20.23 -4.21
CA PRO A 69 -4.43 20.54 -4.24
C PRO A 69 -4.77 21.71 -3.33
N GLU A 70 -5.67 22.61 -3.77
CA GLU A 70 -5.97 23.90 -3.10
C GLU A 70 -6.44 23.71 -1.64
N TRP A 71 -7.23 22.67 -1.38
CA TRP A 71 -7.80 22.40 -0.06
C TRP A 71 -6.79 21.94 1.00
N THR A 72 -5.58 21.53 0.61
CA THR A 72 -4.60 20.93 1.54
C THR A 72 -4.15 21.85 2.64
N ASP A 73 -4.09 23.17 2.39
CA ASP A 73 -3.75 24.19 3.39
C ASP A 73 -4.84 24.38 4.46
N GLU A 74 -6.09 24.02 4.15
CA GLU A 74 -7.20 24.06 5.12
C GLU A 74 -7.05 22.94 6.16
N VAL A 75 -6.42 21.83 5.79
CA VAL A 75 -6.18 20.68 6.68
C VAL A 75 -4.84 20.82 7.39
N VAL A 76 -3.77 21.09 6.64
CA VAL A 76 -2.41 21.23 7.16
C VAL A 76 -1.86 22.58 6.73
N ALA A 77 -1.77 23.53 7.66
CA ALA A 77 -1.25 24.84 7.38
C ALA A 77 0.17 24.79 6.76
N ASP A 78 0.40 25.58 5.72
CA ASP A 78 1.66 25.60 4.96
C ASP A 78 2.09 24.25 4.38
N PHE A 79 1.14 23.44 3.95
CA PHE A 79 1.41 22.13 3.36
C PHE A 79 2.42 22.22 2.21
N LYS A 80 3.41 21.30 2.18
CA LYS A 80 4.54 21.34 1.24
C LYS A 80 4.43 20.35 0.08
N ASN A 81 3.23 19.94 -0.28
CA ASN A 81 2.95 18.97 -1.34
C ASN A 81 3.64 17.60 -1.13
N HIS A 82 3.96 17.23 0.12
CA HIS A 82 4.44 15.90 0.46
C HIS A 82 3.25 15.02 0.84
N ILE A 83 2.68 14.36 -0.16
CA ILE A 83 1.46 13.57 -0.07
C ILE A 83 1.82 12.14 0.30
N TRP A 84 1.04 11.52 1.19
CA TRP A 84 1.34 10.21 1.77
C TRP A 84 0.40 9.12 1.30
N ALA A 85 0.91 7.88 1.33
CA ALA A 85 0.18 6.63 1.27
C ALA A 85 -0.99 6.65 0.27
N PRO A 86 -0.72 6.69 -1.03
CA PRO A 86 -1.79 6.60 -2.04
C PRO A 86 -2.39 5.19 -2.08
N ASP A 87 -3.64 5.08 -2.57
CA ASP A 87 -4.24 3.85 -3.06
C ASP A 87 -4.81 4.07 -4.46
N ILE A 88 -4.68 3.09 -5.33
CA ILE A 88 -5.16 3.13 -6.71
C ILE A 88 -6.24 2.08 -6.93
N PHE A 89 -7.43 2.51 -7.31
CA PHE A 89 -8.59 1.66 -7.54
C PHE A 89 -9.15 1.92 -8.94
N GLU A 90 -9.46 0.86 -9.68
CA GLU A 90 -10.07 0.96 -11.01
C GLU A 90 -11.53 0.51 -10.93
N LYS A 91 -12.43 1.34 -11.46
CA LYS A 91 -13.83 0.98 -11.65
C LYS A 91 -14.40 1.70 -12.88
N ASP A 92 -15.11 0.94 -13.70
CA ASP A 92 -15.81 1.47 -14.90
C ASP A 92 -14.89 2.33 -15.80
N GLU A 93 -13.70 1.79 -16.12
CA GLU A 93 -12.67 2.43 -16.95
C GLU A 93 -12.13 3.77 -16.38
N THR A 94 -12.32 3.99 -15.08
CA THR A 94 -11.81 5.16 -14.35
C THR A 94 -10.88 4.72 -13.24
N TYR A 95 -9.72 5.34 -13.17
CA TYR A 95 -8.76 5.17 -12.08
C TYR A 95 -9.03 6.22 -11.00
N TYR A 96 -9.24 5.77 -9.78
CA TYR A 96 -9.41 6.58 -8.58
C TYR A 96 -8.13 6.48 -7.75
N LEU A 97 -7.45 7.58 -7.55
CA LEU A 97 -6.26 7.67 -6.71
C LEU A 97 -6.61 8.39 -5.42
N TYR A 98 -6.74 7.63 -4.34
CA TYR A 98 -6.92 8.18 -3.00
C TYR A 98 -5.56 8.51 -2.41
N TYR A 99 -5.48 9.54 -1.57
CA TYR A 99 -4.21 10.00 -1.02
C TYR A 99 -4.38 10.74 0.30
N SER A 100 -3.33 10.75 1.12
CA SER A 100 -3.36 11.28 2.47
C SER A 100 -2.62 12.61 2.59
N VAL A 101 -3.26 13.59 3.21
CA VAL A 101 -2.68 14.88 3.60
C VAL A 101 -2.69 14.95 5.12
N SER A 102 -1.52 15.04 5.75
CA SER A 102 -1.39 14.95 7.19
C SER A 102 -0.15 15.68 7.72
N SER A 103 -0.03 15.73 9.04
CA SER A 103 1.17 16.10 9.78
C SER A 103 1.61 14.97 10.69
N PHE A 104 2.92 14.74 10.80
CA PHE A 104 3.49 13.64 11.58
C PHE A 104 3.05 13.66 13.04
N ALA A 105 2.62 12.49 13.55
CA ALA A 105 2.09 12.28 14.90
C ALA A 105 0.85 13.14 15.26
N LYS A 106 0.07 13.50 14.25
CA LYS A 106 -1.21 14.21 14.40
C LYS A 106 -2.31 13.45 13.68
N ASN A 107 -3.55 13.64 14.14
CA ASN A 107 -4.74 13.29 13.37
C ASN A 107 -5.44 14.55 12.78
N THR A 108 -4.66 15.58 12.52
CA THR A 108 -5.04 16.68 11.63
C THR A 108 -4.78 16.20 10.21
N SER A 109 -5.73 15.46 9.65
CA SER A 109 -5.52 14.70 8.43
C SER A 109 -6.76 14.63 7.57
N ALA A 110 -6.57 14.44 6.25
CA ALA A 110 -7.65 14.15 5.32
C ALA A 110 -7.18 13.20 4.22
N ILE A 111 -8.10 12.37 3.75
CA ILE A 111 -7.96 11.59 2.53
C ILE A 111 -8.69 12.35 1.43
N GLY A 112 -7.97 12.65 0.35
CA GLY A 112 -8.50 13.18 -0.89
C GLY A 112 -8.62 12.10 -1.96
N VAL A 113 -9.29 12.42 -3.08
CA VAL A 113 -9.36 11.55 -4.26
C VAL A 113 -9.18 12.35 -5.54
N ALA A 114 -8.40 11.78 -6.47
CA ALA A 114 -8.29 12.25 -7.84
C ALA A 114 -8.64 11.14 -8.82
N THR A 115 -9.13 11.51 -10.00
CA THR A 115 -9.50 10.54 -11.06
C THR A 115 -8.75 10.79 -12.35
N ASN A 116 -8.54 9.70 -13.10
CA ASN A 116 -8.00 9.74 -14.47
C ASN A 116 -8.57 8.57 -15.29
N SER A 117 -8.67 8.75 -16.60
CA SER A 117 -9.11 7.68 -17.52
C SER A 117 -7.95 6.80 -18.00
N THR A 118 -6.71 7.17 -17.75
CA THR A 118 -5.52 6.42 -18.16
C THR A 118 -4.37 6.60 -17.18
N LEU A 119 -3.52 5.59 -17.06
CA LEU A 119 -2.28 5.65 -16.27
C LEU A 119 -1.07 6.02 -17.12
N ASN A 120 -1.21 6.01 -18.46
CA ASN A 120 -0.13 6.30 -19.37
C ASN A 120 0.14 7.81 -19.50
N PRO A 121 1.25 8.35 -18.98
CA PRO A 121 1.53 9.79 -19.02
C PRO A 121 1.77 10.33 -20.44
N ASN A 122 1.92 9.46 -21.45
CA ASN A 122 2.04 9.86 -22.86
C ASN A 122 0.69 9.85 -23.59
N ASP A 123 -0.41 9.45 -22.96
CA ASP A 123 -1.74 9.52 -23.55
C ASP A 123 -2.26 10.96 -23.51
N PRO A 124 -2.87 11.47 -24.60
CA PRO A 124 -3.41 12.83 -24.62
C PRO A 124 -4.56 13.07 -23.63
N HIS A 125 -5.17 12.02 -23.10
CA HIS A 125 -6.22 12.09 -22.08
C HIS A 125 -5.66 12.00 -20.66
N TYR A 126 -4.35 11.83 -20.47
CA TYR A 126 -3.73 11.77 -19.14
C TYR A 126 -3.89 13.11 -18.44
N ASN A 127 -4.81 13.12 -17.47
CA ASN A 127 -5.14 14.31 -16.70
C ASN A 127 -5.79 13.94 -15.37
N TRP A 128 -5.04 13.97 -14.29
CA TRP A 128 -5.56 13.75 -12.95
C TRP A 128 -6.43 14.93 -12.51
N GLN A 129 -7.68 14.64 -12.18
CA GLN A 129 -8.66 15.61 -11.68
C GLN A 129 -8.88 15.40 -10.18
N ASP A 130 -8.51 16.37 -9.36
CA ASP A 130 -8.76 16.36 -7.92
C ASP A 130 -10.23 16.64 -7.62
N HIS A 131 -10.85 15.83 -6.75
CA HIS A 131 -12.24 15.96 -6.29
C HIS A 131 -12.33 16.45 -4.84
N GLY A 132 -11.19 16.75 -4.20
CA GLY A 132 -11.15 17.24 -2.83
C GLY A 132 -11.25 16.13 -1.78
N ILE A 133 -11.72 16.49 -0.60
CA ILE A 133 -11.72 15.67 0.60
C ILE A 133 -12.83 14.62 0.56
N VAL A 134 -12.48 13.36 0.79
CA VAL A 134 -13.39 12.23 1.01
C VAL A 134 -13.75 12.12 2.50
N VAL A 135 -12.74 12.14 3.36
CA VAL A 135 -12.88 12.05 4.82
C VAL A 135 -11.79 12.83 5.53
N GLN A 136 -12.14 13.44 6.67
CA GLN A 136 -11.22 14.27 7.46
C GLN A 136 -11.33 13.96 8.94
N SER A 137 -10.18 13.69 9.58
CA SER A 137 -10.06 13.62 11.03
C SER A 137 -9.62 14.95 11.64
N VAL A 138 -10.16 15.26 12.81
CA VAL A 138 -9.90 16.52 13.55
C VAL A 138 -9.51 16.18 14.99
N PRO A 139 -8.38 16.70 15.51
CA PRO A 139 -7.97 16.49 16.88
C PRO A 139 -9.06 16.89 17.89
N ASN A 140 -9.18 16.12 18.99
CA ASN A 140 -10.20 16.25 20.02
C ASN A 140 -11.66 16.04 19.58
N ARG A 141 -11.91 15.73 18.32
CA ARG A 141 -13.21 15.31 17.81
C ARG A 141 -13.19 13.82 17.50
N ASP A 142 -12.12 13.38 16.83
CA ASP A 142 -12.05 12.04 16.26
C ASP A 142 -10.95 11.19 16.93
N MET A 143 -11.30 9.94 17.27
CA MET A 143 -10.37 8.95 17.80
C MET A 143 -9.89 8.00 16.69
N TRP A 144 -9.61 8.55 15.50
CA TRP A 144 -9.05 7.88 14.34
C TRP A 144 -8.27 8.89 13.50
N ASN A 145 -7.49 8.41 12.55
CA ASN A 145 -6.65 9.22 11.69
C ASN A 145 -7.00 8.98 10.23
N ALA A 146 -7.35 10.04 9.47
CA ALA A 146 -7.73 9.96 8.07
C ALA A 146 -6.49 9.89 7.16
N ILE A 147 -5.76 8.77 7.22
CA ILE A 147 -4.63 8.43 6.33
C ILE A 147 -4.66 6.95 5.95
N ASP A 148 -3.81 6.56 5.02
CA ASP A 148 -3.61 5.20 4.55
C ASP A 148 -4.90 4.57 3.98
N PRO A 149 -5.51 5.19 2.95
CA PRO A 149 -6.68 4.63 2.31
C PRO A 149 -6.37 3.33 1.57
N ASN A 150 -7.35 2.42 1.54
CA ASN A 150 -7.37 1.29 0.63
C ASN A 150 -8.81 0.93 0.24
N MET A 151 -9.03 0.75 -1.05
CA MET A 151 -10.35 0.50 -1.61
C MET A 151 -10.58 -0.98 -1.88
N ILE A 152 -11.79 -1.46 -1.61
CA ILE A 152 -12.19 -2.83 -1.96
C ILE A 152 -13.65 -2.90 -2.36
N GLU A 153 -13.96 -3.73 -3.37
CA GLU A 153 -15.32 -4.06 -3.74
C GLU A 153 -15.78 -5.36 -3.07
N GLY A 154 -16.92 -5.30 -2.39
CA GLY A 154 -17.61 -6.45 -1.83
C GLY A 154 -18.23 -7.36 -2.89
N GLU A 155 -18.74 -8.54 -2.49
CA GLU A 155 -19.39 -9.46 -3.43
C GLU A 155 -20.71 -8.93 -4.00
N ASP A 156 -21.33 -8.03 -3.29
CA ASP A 156 -22.58 -7.36 -3.68
C ASP A 156 -22.36 -6.10 -4.55
N GLY A 157 -21.09 -5.80 -4.92
CA GLY A 157 -20.72 -4.62 -5.68
C GLY A 157 -20.59 -3.34 -4.84
N THR A 158 -20.85 -3.40 -3.53
CA THR A 158 -20.61 -2.28 -2.61
C THR A 158 -19.12 -1.99 -2.51
N VAL A 159 -18.71 -0.73 -2.68
CA VAL A 159 -17.34 -0.33 -2.51
C VAL A 159 -17.11 0.22 -1.10
N TRP A 160 -16.00 -0.18 -0.51
CA TRP A 160 -15.59 0.18 0.83
C TRP A 160 -14.19 0.78 0.82
N MET A 161 -13.96 1.74 1.71
CA MET A 161 -12.63 2.30 1.98
C MET A 161 -12.18 1.90 3.39
N ALA A 162 -11.10 1.15 3.47
CA ALA A 162 -10.36 0.94 4.70
C ALA A 162 -9.35 2.06 4.88
N PHE A 163 -9.13 2.55 6.11
CA PHE A 163 -8.13 3.57 6.39
C PHE A 163 -7.81 3.65 7.88
N GLY A 164 -6.77 4.36 8.24
CA GLY A 164 -6.48 4.69 9.61
C GLY A 164 -5.06 4.36 10.06
N SER A 165 -4.68 4.99 11.16
CA SER A 165 -3.36 4.85 11.78
C SER A 165 -3.50 5.18 13.26
N PHE A 166 -2.99 4.34 14.15
CA PHE A 166 -3.00 4.50 15.60
C PHE A 166 -4.39 4.75 16.21
N TRP A 167 -4.51 5.61 17.21
CA TRP A 167 -5.73 5.96 17.99
C TRP A 167 -6.61 4.74 18.29
N ASP A 168 -7.87 4.77 17.90
CA ASP A 168 -8.83 3.67 18.05
C ASP A 168 -8.88 2.75 16.81
N GLY A 169 -7.74 2.58 16.12
CA GLY A 169 -7.54 1.58 15.09
C GLY A 169 -8.09 1.95 13.71
N LEU A 170 -8.14 0.92 12.87
CA LEU A 170 -8.47 1.02 11.45
C LEU A 170 -9.98 0.97 11.23
N LYS A 171 -10.45 1.82 10.35
CA LYS A 171 -11.86 1.96 10.01
C LYS A 171 -12.13 1.41 8.61
N LEU A 172 -13.37 0.98 8.38
CA LEU A 172 -13.91 0.61 7.09
C LEU A 172 -15.22 1.39 6.93
N VAL A 173 -15.34 2.13 5.84
CA VAL A 173 -16.51 2.95 5.54
C VAL A 173 -17.09 2.60 4.18
N LYS A 174 -18.41 2.66 4.07
CA LYS A 174 -19.08 2.49 2.79
C LYS A 174 -18.91 3.75 1.94
N MET A 175 -18.55 3.56 0.67
CA MET A 175 -18.46 4.65 -0.30
C MET A 175 -19.81 4.91 -0.99
N ASP A 176 -20.00 6.13 -1.49
CA ASP A 176 -21.10 6.47 -2.39
C ASP A 176 -20.89 5.87 -3.80
N ASP A 177 -21.88 6.01 -4.65
CA ASP A 177 -21.84 5.43 -6.01
C ASP A 177 -20.78 6.12 -6.91
N ASP A 178 -20.47 7.39 -6.65
CA ASP A 178 -19.46 8.16 -7.39
C ASP A 178 -18.03 7.94 -6.86
N LEU A 179 -17.88 7.23 -5.75
CA LEU A 179 -16.60 6.92 -5.08
C LEU A 179 -15.79 8.15 -4.65
N THR A 180 -16.44 9.31 -4.54
CA THR A 180 -15.76 10.55 -4.14
C THR A 180 -16.09 10.97 -2.71
N LYS A 181 -17.01 10.26 -2.04
CA LYS A 181 -17.47 10.55 -0.67
C LYS A 181 -17.86 9.27 0.07
N ILE A 182 -17.95 9.37 1.38
CA ILE A 182 -18.59 8.35 2.20
C ILE A 182 -20.09 8.36 1.91
N ALA A 183 -20.71 7.18 1.80
CA ALA A 183 -22.13 7.02 1.54
C ALA A 183 -23.02 7.60 2.65
N GLU A 184 -24.17 8.11 2.28
CA GLU A 184 -25.20 8.54 3.23
C GLU A 184 -26.43 7.56 3.19
N PRO A 185 -26.90 7.03 4.32
CA PRO A 185 -26.38 7.20 5.68
C PRO A 185 -25.02 6.52 5.86
N GLU A 186 -24.14 7.12 6.68
CA GLU A 186 -22.79 6.60 6.93
C GLU A 186 -22.83 5.21 7.59
N VAL A 187 -21.98 4.30 7.11
CA VAL A 187 -21.76 2.97 7.69
C VAL A 187 -20.29 2.81 8.01
N TRP A 188 -19.97 2.64 9.29
CA TRP A 188 -18.62 2.54 9.81
C TRP A 188 -18.40 1.22 10.57
N HIS A 189 -17.25 0.60 10.34
CA HIS A 189 -16.76 -0.55 11.09
C HIS A 189 -15.35 -0.29 11.60
N THR A 190 -15.00 -0.82 12.78
CA THR A 190 -13.60 -0.92 13.24
C THR A 190 -13.11 -2.32 12.89
N ILE A 191 -12.16 -2.42 11.96
CA ILE A 191 -11.71 -3.68 11.38
C ILE A 191 -10.41 -4.21 11.98
N ALA A 192 -9.61 -3.36 12.62
CA ALA A 192 -8.44 -3.75 13.41
C ALA A 192 -8.17 -2.72 14.49
N ARG A 193 -7.66 -3.16 15.65
CA ARG A 193 -7.31 -2.30 16.77
C ARG A 193 -6.29 -2.98 17.67
N ARG A 194 -5.38 -2.21 18.24
CA ARG A 194 -4.55 -2.59 19.39
C ARG A 194 -4.96 -1.79 20.61
N GLU A 195 -4.69 -2.31 21.81
CA GLU A 195 -5.03 -1.63 23.04
C GLU A 195 -4.24 -0.31 23.16
N ARG A 196 -4.97 0.79 23.37
CA ARG A 196 -4.42 2.11 23.64
C ARG A 196 -4.75 2.52 25.08
N SER A 197 -3.79 3.09 25.80
CA SER A 197 -4.04 3.55 27.16
C SER A 197 -5.09 4.67 27.17
N PHE A 198 -6.18 4.45 27.94
CA PHE A 198 -7.22 5.46 28.17
C PHE A 198 -6.75 6.69 28.97
N LYS A 199 -5.54 6.66 29.52
CA LYS A 199 -4.94 7.78 30.26
C LYS A 199 -4.27 8.81 29.34
N LEU A 200 -4.05 8.46 28.09
CA LEU A 200 -3.46 9.36 27.11
C LEU A 200 -4.52 10.38 26.64
N PRO A 201 -4.13 11.65 26.43
CA PRO A 201 -5.03 12.63 25.85
C PRO A 201 -5.42 12.24 24.42
N ASP A 202 -6.58 12.68 23.95
CA ASP A 202 -7.12 12.32 22.63
C ASP A 202 -6.25 12.80 21.47
N THR A 203 -5.41 13.81 21.70
CA THR A 203 -4.42 14.30 20.72
C THR A 203 -3.15 13.46 20.62
N ASP A 204 -2.93 12.52 21.52
CA ASP A 204 -1.78 11.63 21.50
C ASP A 204 -2.11 10.37 20.70
N PRO A 205 -1.35 9.99 19.65
CA PRO A 205 -1.59 8.77 18.89
C PRO A 205 -1.52 7.50 19.75
N GLY A 206 -0.75 7.52 20.83
CA GLY A 206 -0.56 6.41 21.73
C GLY A 206 0.50 5.41 21.26
N ASP A 207 0.51 4.28 21.96
CA ASP A 207 1.44 3.17 21.77
C ASP A 207 0.82 1.98 21.00
N ALA A 208 -0.45 2.09 20.64
CA ALA A 208 -1.19 1.09 19.88
C ALA A 208 -0.85 1.12 18.39
N ALA A 209 0.44 1.05 18.08
CA ALA A 209 0.98 1.26 16.73
C ALA A 209 0.47 0.20 15.73
N LEU A 210 -0.48 0.59 14.91
CA LEU A 210 -0.96 -0.14 13.73
C LEU A 210 -1.45 0.88 12.69
N GLU A 211 -1.25 0.56 11.40
CA GLU A 211 -1.69 1.40 10.28
C GLU A 211 -1.65 0.63 8.95
N ALA A 212 -1.82 1.33 7.83
CA ALA A 212 -1.69 0.79 6.49
C ALA A 212 -2.57 -0.44 6.23
N PRO A 213 -3.91 -0.34 6.38
CA PRO A 213 -4.79 -1.44 6.01
C PRO A 213 -4.73 -1.69 4.51
N PHE A 214 -4.64 -2.95 4.10
CA PHE A 214 -4.82 -3.36 2.72
C PHE A 214 -5.71 -4.59 2.65
N LEU A 215 -6.85 -4.47 1.99
CA LEU A 215 -7.81 -5.54 1.83
C LEU A 215 -7.61 -6.24 0.48
N PHE A 216 -7.55 -7.57 0.51
CA PHE A 216 -7.36 -8.38 -0.67
C PHE A 216 -8.33 -9.56 -0.70
N LYS A 217 -9.08 -9.73 -1.79
CA LYS A 217 -10.04 -10.83 -1.94
C LYS A 217 -9.41 -12.01 -2.65
N LYS A 218 -9.42 -13.18 -2.00
CA LYS A 218 -8.87 -14.42 -2.56
C LYS A 218 -9.57 -15.65 -2.00
N ASN A 219 -9.84 -16.64 -2.85
CA ASN A 219 -10.36 -17.96 -2.48
C ASN A 219 -11.60 -17.89 -1.56
N GLY A 220 -12.50 -16.92 -1.78
CA GLY A 220 -13.71 -16.72 -0.98
C GLY A 220 -13.45 -16.18 0.43
N TYR A 221 -12.33 -15.52 0.65
CA TYR A 221 -12.02 -14.74 1.83
C TYR A 221 -11.62 -13.31 1.45
N TYR A 222 -11.82 -12.39 2.38
CA TYR A 222 -11.19 -11.09 2.43
C TYR A 222 -10.03 -11.20 3.42
N TYR A 223 -8.82 -10.87 2.97
CA TYR A 223 -7.63 -10.78 3.81
C TYR A 223 -7.37 -9.33 4.11
N GLN A 224 -7.19 -9.00 5.39
CA GLN A 224 -6.73 -7.70 5.82
C GLN A 224 -5.27 -7.80 6.20
N PHE A 225 -4.40 -7.24 5.36
CA PHE A 225 -3.02 -6.95 5.70
C PHE A 225 -2.97 -5.60 6.39
N LEU A 226 -2.09 -5.45 7.35
CA LEU A 226 -1.85 -4.19 8.04
C LEU A 226 -0.44 -4.19 8.62
N SER A 227 0.06 -3.02 8.94
CA SER A 227 1.38 -2.87 9.54
C SER A 227 1.28 -2.63 11.05
N TRP A 228 2.10 -3.35 11.82
CA TRP A 228 2.31 -3.14 13.23
C TRP A 228 3.62 -2.42 13.49
N ASP A 229 3.68 -1.77 14.64
CA ASP A 229 4.82 -1.07 15.20
C ASP A 229 5.20 0.19 14.39
N LEU A 230 6.48 0.55 14.25
CA LEU A 230 6.85 1.90 13.90
C LEU A 230 7.61 1.97 12.58
N CYS A 231 7.11 2.77 11.62
CA CYS A 231 7.81 3.19 10.41
C CYS A 231 8.69 4.45 10.65
N CYS A 232 9.26 4.94 9.57
CA CYS A 232 9.70 6.33 9.41
C CYS A 232 10.86 6.74 10.32
N ARG A 233 11.66 5.77 10.78
CA ARG A 233 12.80 5.93 11.67
C ARG A 233 14.11 5.38 11.10
N GLY A 234 14.15 5.12 9.78
CA GLY A 234 15.30 4.52 9.12
C GLY A 234 15.67 3.18 9.76
N ASP A 235 16.92 3.05 10.22
CA ASP A 235 17.48 1.86 10.88
C ASP A 235 16.84 1.53 12.25
N GLN A 236 16.02 2.41 12.80
CA GLN A 236 15.28 2.21 14.05
C GLN A 236 13.81 1.85 13.81
N SER A 237 13.42 1.64 12.56
CA SER A 237 12.06 1.21 12.22
C SER A 237 11.84 -0.23 12.61
N THR A 238 10.67 -0.51 13.20
CA THR A 238 10.27 -1.83 13.70
C THR A 238 9.03 -2.38 12.99
N TYR A 239 8.63 -1.73 11.92
CA TYR A 239 7.48 -2.07 11.10
C TYR A 239 7.46 -3.55 10.70
N LYS A 240 6.29 -4.15 10.71
CA LYS A 240 6.07 -5.54 10.28
C LYS A 240 4.66 -5.68 9.70
N VAL A 241 4.50 -6.56 8.73
CA VAL A 241 3.18 -6.88 8.17
C VAL A 241 2.57 -8.05 8.90
N VAL A 242 1.34 -7.87 9.36
CA VAL A 242 0.48 -8.94 9.88
C VAL A 242 -0.77 -9.08 9.02
N VAL A 243 -1.43 -10.23 9.11
CA VAL A 243 -2.62 -10.54 8.32
C VAL A 243 -3.69 -11.24 9.16
N GLY A 244 -4.95 -10.92 8.86
CA GLY A 244 -6.12 -11.68 9.27
C GLY A 244 -7.07 -11.86 8.11
N ARG A 245 -8.12 -12.68 8.26
CA ARG A 245 -9.10 -12.91 7.20
C ARG A 245 -10.53 -12.99 7.72
N SER A 246 -11.48 -12.71 6.82
CA SER A 246 -12.91 -12.84 7.05
C SER A 246 -13.62 -13.43 5.83
N LYS A 247 -14.82 -13.96 6.02
CA LYS A 247 -15.75 -14.29 4.91
C LYS A 247 -16.57 -13.09 4.46
N ASP A 248 -16.66 -12.07 5.30
CA ASP A 248 -17.37 -10.84 5.04
C ASP A 248 -16.40 -9.67 4.94
N VAL A 249 -16.60 -8.75 4.01
CA VAL A 249 -15.76 -7.56 3.82
C VAL A 249 -15.78 -6.66 5.07
N THR A 250 -16.86 -6.65 5.81
CA THR A 250 -17.00 -5.88 7.06
C THR A 250 -16.40 -6.58 8.29
N GLY A 251 -15.89 -7.80 8.13
CA GLY A 251 -15.29 -8.58 9.22
C GLY A 251 -16.32 -9.47 9.98
N PRO A 252 -16.01 -9.97 11.18
CA PRO A 252 -14.74 -9.76 11.86
C PRO A 252 -13.58 -10.47 11.14
N TYR A 253 -12.46 -9.78 11.02
CA TYR A 253 -11.20 -10.38 10.57
C TYR A 253 -10.53 -11.09 11.75
N VAL A 254 -10.10 -12.32 11.53
CA VAL A 254 -9.41 -13.12 12.56
C VAL A 254 -8.03 -13.56 12.05
N ASP A 255 -7.09 -13.71 12.95
CA ASP A 255 -5.78 -14.27 12.66
C ASP A 255 -5.82 -15.82 12.55
N LYS A 256 -4.68 -16.44 12.31
CA LYS A 256 -4.58 -17.92 12.14
C LYS A 256 -4.96 -18.69 13.42
N GLU A 257 -4.87 -18.05 14.58
CA GLU A 257 -5.24 -18.61 15.90
C GLU A 257 -6.71 -18.35 16.26
N GLY A 258 -7.44 -17.59 15.41
CA GLY A 258 -8.86 -17.24 15.60
C GLY A 258 -9.09 -16.00 16.45
N LYS A 259 -8.03 -15.25 16.79
CA LYS A 259 -8.16 -13.99 17.54
C LYS A 259 -8.56 -12.85 16.60
N PRO A 260 -9.61 -12.06 16.96
CA PRO A 260 -10.03 -10.93 16.15
C PRO A 260 -8.96 -9.83 16.04
N LEU A 261 -8.80 -9.24 14.84
CA LEU A 261 -7.86 -8.12 14.63
C LEU A 261 -8.26 -6.87 15.42
N ASN A 262 -9.54 -6.63 15.64
CA ASN A 262 -10.03 -5.53 16.48
C ASN A 262 -9.86 -5.78 18.00
N GLU A 263 -9.30 -6.92 18.38
CA GLU A 263 -8.88 -7.30 19.74
C GLU A 263 -7.37 -7.52 19.83
N GLY A 264 -6.61 -7.03 18.85
CA GLY A 264 -5.16 -7.14 18.79
C GLY A 264 -4.66 -8.50 18.28
N GLY A 265 -5.47 -9.22 17.49
CA GLY A 265 -5.04 -10.37 16.70
C GLY A 265 -4.20 -9.94 15.50
N GLY A 266 -3.46 -10.89 14.92
CA GLY A 266 -2.66 -10.67 13.71
C GLY A 266 -1.62 -11.77 13.52
N THR A 267 -1.67 -12.48 12.39
CA THR A 267 -0.66 -13.46 12.02
C THR A 267 0.51 -12.75 11.35
N LEU A 268 1.72 -12.89 11.89
CA LEU A 268 2.93 -12.29 11.30
C LEU A 268 3.20 -12.87 9.91
N LEU A 269 3.39 -12.02 8.93
CA LEU A 269 3.74 -12.38 7.54
C LEU A 269 5.12 -11.90 7.13
N ILE A 270 5.46 -10.65 7.46
CA ILE A 270 6.76 -10.04 7.12
C ILE A 270 7.31 -9.34 8.36
N GLU A 271 8.56 -9.60 8.66
CA GLU A 271 9.33 -8.87 9.67
C GLU A 271 10.71 -8.54 9.10
N GLY A 272 11.27 -7.41 9.50
CA GLY A 272 12.62 -7.00 9.12
C GLY A 272 13.69 -7.94 9.67
N ASN A 273 14.92 -7.78 9.17
CA ASN A 273 16.10 -8.52 9.63
C ASN A 273 17.33 -7.59 9.77
N GLU A 274 18.51 -8.13 9.92
CA GLU A 274 19.75 -7.36 10.08
C GLU A 274 20.15 -6.52 8.84
N ASN A 275 19.64 -6.86 7.66
CA ASN A 275 19.91 -6.14 6.41
C ASN A 275 18.77 -5.19 6.03
N TRP A 276 17.54 -5.47 6.48
CA TRP A 276 16.32 -4.76 6.13
C TRP A 276 15.47 -4.53 7.37
N TYR A 277 15.41 -3.30 7.83
CA TYR A 277 14.59 -2.92 8.98
C TYR A 277 13.16 -2.59 8.55
N GLY A 278 12.22 -2.67 9.47
CA GLY A 278 10.91 -2.06 9.38
C GLY A 278 10.16 -2.33 8.07
N ALA A 279 10.01 -3.60 7.67
CA ALA A 279 9.27 -3.99 6.48
C ALA A 279 7.77 -3.82 6.67
N GLY A 280 7.12 -2.97 5.89
CA GLY A 280 5.69 -2.69 6.08
C GLY A 280 5.04 -1.87 4.96
N HIS A 281 3.83 -1.39 5.24
CA HIS A 281 2.94 -0.66 4.35
C HIS A 281 2.81 -1.35 3.00
N ASN A 282 2.18 -2.51 3.01
CA ASN A 282 2.06 -3.33 1.81
C ASN A 282 0.82 -3.01 0.99
N SER A 283 0.93 -3.31 -0.30
CA SER A 283 -0.19 -3.52 -1.21
C SER A 283 -0.11 -4.90 -1.86
N THR A 284 -1.24 -5.47 -2.26
CA THR A 284 -1.32 -6.85 -2.75
C THR A 284 -2.23 -6.95 -3.95
N TYR A 285 -1.73 -7.52 -5.05
CA TYR A 285 -2.46 -7.60 -6.32
C TYR A 285 -2.25 -8.94 -7.01
N THR A 286 -3.21 -9.32 -7.86
CA THR A 286 -3.06 -10.44 -8.80
C THR A 286 -2.71 -9.89 -10.18
N PHE A 287 -1.50 -10.17 -10.68
CA PHE A 287 -1.08 -9.88 -12.04
C PHE A 287 -0.71 -11.18 -12.76
N ASP A 288 -1.25 -11.37 -13.96
CA ASP A 288 -0.94 -12.50 -14.82
C ASP A 288 -1.09 -13.88 -14.11
N GLY A 289 -2.10 -13.99 -13.24
CA GLY A 289 -2.43 -15.20 -12.49
C GLY A 289 -1.54 -15.48 -11.27
N LYS A 290 -0.66 -14.56 -10.90
CA LYS A 290 0.16 -14.63 -9.70
C LYS A 290 -0.21 -13.51 -8.73
N ASP A 291 -0.15 -13.82 -7.45
CA ASP A 291 -0.38 -12.84 -6.39
C ASP A 291 0.95 -12.26 -5.93
N TYR A 292 1.05 -10.94 -5.90
CA TYR A 292 2.23 -10.21 -5.49
C TYR A 292 1.92 -9.32 -4.30
N ILE A 293 2.90 -9.20 -3.40
CA ILE A 293 2.92 -8.20 -2.34
C ILE A 293 4.04 -7.21 -2.61
N PHE A 294 3.72 -5.93 -2.57
CA PHE A 294 4.63 -4.80 -2.68
C PHE A 294 4.70 -4.14 -1.31
N PHE A 295 5.87 -3.80 -0.85
CA PHE A 295 6.06 -3.14 0.43
C PHE A 295 7.38 -2.38 0.44
N HIS A 296 7.61 -1.54 1.43
CA HIS A 296 8.93 -0.97 1.62
C HIS A 296 9.64 -1.60 2.82
N ALA A 297 10.98 -1.57 2.79
CA ALA A 297 11.83 -1.90 3.91
C ALA A 297 13.05 -0.97 3.92
N TYR A 298 13.59 -0.70 5.10
CA TYR A 298 14.70 0.25 5.27
C TYR A 298 16.03 -0.48 5.17
N ASP A 299 16.84 -0.10 4.19
CA ASP A 299 18.14 -0.73 3.87
C ASP A 299 19.19 -0.39 4.92
N ALA A 300 19.68 -1.39 5.66
CA ALA A 300 20.72 -1.22 6.66
C ALA A 300 22.06 -0.74 6.08
N ASN A 301 22.30 -1.04 4.80
CA ASN A 301 23.54 -0.69 4.10
C ASN A 301 23.47 0.69 3.42
N ASP A 302 22.25 1.30 3.34
CA ASP A 302 22.02 2.63 2.77
C ASP A 302 21.38 3.59 3.79
N LYS A 303 21.89 3.62 5.01
CA LYS A 303 21.47 4.53 6.10
C LYS A 303 19.98 4.47 6.42
N GLY A 304 19.37 3.32 6.24
CA GLY A 304 17.93 3.15 6.47
C GLY A 304 17.07 3.82 5.40
N ALA A 305 17.54 3.95 4.16
CA ALA A 305 16.73 4.42 3.05
C ALA A 305 15.60 3.40 2.76
N PRO A 306 14.34 3.84 2.60
CA PRO A 306 13.25 2.94 2.26
C PRO A 306 13.37 2.49 0.80
N LYS A 307 13.34 1.20 0.55
CA LYS A 307 13.45 0.59 -0.78
C LYS A 307 12.21 -0.25 -1.09
N LEU A 308 11.81 -0.25 -2.36
CA LEU A 308 10.77 -1.15 -2.86
C LEU A 308 11.18 -2.61 -2.69
N LYS A 309 10.27 -3.41 -2.16
CA LYS A 309 10.34 -4.86 -2.14
C LYS A 309 9.12 -5.46 -2.81
N ILE A 310 9.34 -6.48 -3.65
CA ILE A 310 8.29 -7.20 -4.37
C ILE A 310 8.48 -8.67 -4.11
N ALA A 311 7.42 -9.35 -3.74
CA ALA A 311 7.44 -10.80 -3.53
C ALA A 311 6.17 -11.47 -4.04
N GLU A 312 6.28 -12.69 -4.54
CA GLU A 312 5.14 -13.52 -4.89
C GLU A 312 4.56 -14.16 -3.61
N LEU A 313 3.27 -13.94 -3.37
CA LEU A 313 2.52 -14.61 -2.32
C LEU A 313 2.21 -16.04 -2.70
N LYS A 314 2.37 -16.95 -1.76
CA LYS A 314 1.92 -18.35 -1.83
C LYS A 314 0.82 -18.57 -0.81
N TRP A 315 -0.03 -19.53 -1.07
CA TRP A 315 -1.16 -19.87 -0.20
C TRP A 315 -0.99 -21.31 0.28
N ASP A 316 -1.07 -21.52 1.59
CA ASP A 316 -1.02 -22.87 2.16
C ASP A 316 -2.35 -23.62 1.95
N GLU A 317 -2.42 -24.89 2.40
CA GLU A 317 -3.62 -25.72 2.27
C GLU A 317 -4.83 -25.13 3.02
N GLU A 318 -4.59 -24.36 4.07
CA GLU A 318 -5.60 -23.67 4.87
C GLU A 318 -5.94 -22.29 4.30
N GLN A 319 -5.38 -21.92 3.14
CA GLN A 319 -5.58 -20.63 2.46
C GLN A 319 -4.97 -19.43 3.23
N TRP A 320 -3.87 -19.61 3.98
CA TRP A 320 -3.12 -18.50 4.54
C TRP A 320 -1.97 -18.09 3.62
N PRO A 321 -1.71 -16.78 3.52
CA PRO A 321 -0.60 -16.29 2.71
C PRO A 321 0.74 -16.61 3.37
N SER A 322 1.72 -16.87 2.54
CA SER A 322 3.12 -17.06 2.93
C SER A 322 4.06 -16.52 1.86
N LEU A 323 5.29 -16.26 2.23
CA LEU A 323 6.34 -15.80 1.33
C LEU A 323 7.43 -16.86 1.20
N LYS A 324 8.09 -16.87 0.05
CA LYS A 324 9.29 -17.69 -0.14
C LYS A 324 10.39 -17.19 0.80
N GLU A 325 11.17 -18.11 1.37
CA GLU A 325 12.35 -17.75 2.16
C GLU A 325 13.31 -16.85 1.38
N GLY A 326 13.81 -15.80 2.03
CA GLY A 326 14.80 -14.90 1.47
C GLY A 326 14.26 -13.70 0.68
N VAL A 327 13.02 -13.34 0.87
CA VAL A 327 12.42 -12.11 0.30
C VAL A 327 13.17 -10.85 0.76
N LEU A 328 13.75 -10.86 1.96
CA LEU A 328 14.59 -9.80 2.52
C LEU A 328 16.06 -10.25 2.63
N LYS A 329 16.60 -10.84 1.55
CA LYS A 329 18.04 -11.17 1.47
C LYS A 329 18.84 -10.02 0.94
#